data_a77db93622e8881526c4d4f86013d997
#
_entry.id   a77db93622e8881526c4d4f86013d997
#
_cell.length_a   1.000
_cell.length_b   1.000
_cell.length_c   1.000
_cell.angle_alpha   90.00
_cell.angle_beta   90.00
_cell.angle_gamma   90.00
#
_symmetry.space_group_name_H-M   'P 1'
#
loop_
_entity.id
_entity.type
_entity.pdbx_description
1 polymer ?
#
loop_
_entity_poly.entity_id
_entity_poly.type
_entity_poly.pdbx_seq_one_letter_code
_entity_poly.pdbx_strand_id
1 'polypeptide(L)'
;MVIATATPWTGKASFSGPYLSDVLALLKAEGVALLSRQVTQQANVLAYDDVFRVIAVIAALAFRHKIELISIGNGTASRETDKLVNDVIKQHPDLNLSKLVVSEAGASVYSASEVAALEFPQLDVSLRGAVSIARRLQDPLAELVKIEPKSIGVGQYQHDVSGSKLARSLDAVVEDCVNAVGVDLNTASVPLLARVSGLSDSVARNIVEFRDRNGAFRTRKQLNEVARLGPKAFEQAAGFLRIANGDDPLDASAVHPESYPVVERIIAKAGKPLKEIIGDAPLLRSLSPEDFTDDKFGLPTVQDIIAELEKPGRDPRPEFKTAVFKEGVHELKDLELGMVLEGVVTNVTAFGAFVDIGVHQDGLVHISQLANKFVKDPHTVVKAGDVVKIKVLEVDLKRKRIALTMRLDEQAARPAAPEPRAAAQPQQQKPREQRGERSGGGGS
;
A
#
# COMPACT_ATOMS: atom_id res chain seq x y z
N MET A 1 3.33 -17.90 7.08
CA MET A 1 2.48 -17.38 8.16
C MET A 1 3.35 -16.52 9.07
N VAL A 2 3.00 -15.30 9.27
CA VAL A 2 3.68 -14.37 10.17
C VAL A 2 2.71 -13.88 11.20
N ILE A 3 3.15 -13.93 12.45
CA ILE A 3 2.37 -13.47 13.58
C ILE A 3 2.95 -12.10 13.97
N ALA A 4 2.17 -11.05 13.82
CA ALA A 4 2.55 -9.69 14.21
C ALA A 4 1.74 -9.25 15.42
N THR A 5 2.39 -8.58 16.37
CA THR A 5 1.70 -7.85 17.42
C THR A 5 1.26 -6.51 16.85
N ALA A 6 -0.03 -6.31 16.66
CA ALA A 6 -0.60 -5.00 16.39
C ALA A 6 -1.35 -4.56 17.64
N THR A 7 -0.82 -3.60 18.37
CA THR A 7 -1.67 -2.76 19.19
C THR A 7 -2.52 -1.88 18.28
N PRO A 8 -3.78 -1.53 18.65
CA PRO A 8 -4.59 -0.60 17.87
C PRO A 8 -3.75 0.64 17.58
N TRP A 9 -3.75 1.08 16.35
CA TRP A 9 -2.86 2.12 15.81
C TRP A 9 -2.99 3.42 16.61
N THR A 10 -2.19 3.54 17.67
CA THR A 10 -2.02 4.74 18.47
C THR A 10 -0.73 5.49 18.15
N GLY A 11 -0.11 5.20 17.00
CA GLY A 11 1.13 5.85 16.57
C GLY A 11 2.39 5.45 17.34
N LYS A 12 2.35 4.36 18.11
CA LYS A 12 3.48 3.94 18.95
C LYS A 12 3.74 2.44 18.84
N ALA A 13 4.43 1.98 17.81
CA ALA A 13 5.06 0.68 17.84
C ALA A 13 6.52 0.82 17.38
N SER A 14 7.40 1.10 18.32
CA SER A 14 8.83 0.89 18.13
C SER A 14 9.13 -0.59 18.37
N PHE A 15 9.46 -1.31 17.31
CA PHE A 15 10.09 -2.62 17.42
C PHE A 15 11.57 -2.46 17.70
N SER A 16 11.94 -2.08 18.90
CA SER A 16 13.30 -2.18 19.41
C SER A 16 13.23 -2.85 20.77
N GLY A 17 13.81 -4.02 20.89
CA GLY A 17 14.01 -4.58 22.20
C GLY A 17 13.71 -6.08 22.35
N PRO A 18 13.67 -6.58 23.58
CA PRO A 18 13.76 -7.99 23.97
C PRO A 18 12.68 -8.92 23.38
N TYR A 19 11.56 -8.38 22.90
CA TYR A 19 10.47 -9.18 22.34
C TYR A 19 10.86 -9.93 21.05
N LEU A 20 11.71 -9.34 20.21
CA LEU A 20 12.18 -10.01 18.99
C LEU A 20 13.14 -11.14 19.32
N SER A 21 13.98 -10.96 20.33
CA SER A 21 14.92 -11.99 20.81
C SER A 21 14.20 -13.18 21.45
N ASP A 22 13.08 -12.93 22.13
CA ASP A 22 12.28 -13.98 22.77
C ASP A 22 11.46 -14.78 21.76
N VAL A 23 10.86 -14.09 20.77
CA VAL A 23 10.21 -14.75 19.61
C VAL A 23 11.23 -15.57 18.84
N LEU A 24 12.43 -15.02 18.62
CA LEU A 24 13.56 -15.71 18.00
C LEU A 24 14.07 -16.88 18.82
N ALA A 25 14.15 -16.78 20.14
CA ALA A 25 14.60 -17.85 21.02
C ALA A 25 13.60 -19.02 21.02
N LEU A 26 12.28 -18.71 21.03
CA LEU A 26 11.22 -19.72 20.95
C LEU A 26 11.12 -20.36 19.56
N LEU A 27 11.25 -19.56 18.50
CA LEU A 27 11.32 -20.02 17.13
C LEU A 27 12.58 -20.88 16.87
N LYS A 28 13.70 -20.57 17.51
CA LYS A 28 14.94 -21.37 17.43
C LYS A 28 14.87 -22.67 18.20
N ALA A 29 14.15 -22.73 19.32
CA ALA A 29 14.23 -23.89 20.20
C ALA A 29 13.44 -25.12 19.71
N GLU A 30 12.24 -24.98 19.15
CA GLU A 30 11.37 -26.13 18.87
C GLU A 30 10.48 -26.05 17.60
N GLY A 31 10.27 -24.90 17.00
CA GLY A 31 9.18 -24.76 16.00
C GLY A 31 9.61 -24.55 14.56
N VAL A 32 10.61 -23.74 14.29
CA VAL A 32 10.92 -23.26 12.92
C VAL A 32 11.72 -24.23 12.09
N ALA A 33 12.60 -25.00 12.70
CA ALA A 33 13.32 -26.07 11.96
C ALA A 33 12.35 -27.16 11.48
N LEU A 34 11.27 -27.43 12.25
CA LEU A 34 10.19 -28.33 11.84
C LEU A 34 9.30 -27.69 10.75
N LEU A 35 8.90 -26.44 10.93
CA LEU A 35 8.03 -25.75 9.97
C LEU A 35 8.71 -25.50 8.62
N SER A 36 9.94 -25.00 8.60
CA SER A 36 10.66 -24.70 7.37
C SER A 36 10.97 -25.97 6.55
N ARG A 37 11.39 -27.06 7.18
CA ARG A 37 11.67 -28.30 6.47
C ARG A 37 10.42 -29.07 6.02
N GLN A 38 9.35 -29.05 6.81
CA GLN A 38 8.13 -29.81 6.49
C GLN A 38 7.19 -29.06 5.54
N VAL A 39 7.06 -27.75 5.65
CA VAL A 39 6.26 -26.94 4.70
C VAL A 39 6.89 -26.95 3.31
N THR A 40 8.21 -27.00 3.21
CA THR A 40 8.90 -27.04 1.91
C THR A 40 8.88 -28.43 1.26
N GLN A 41 8.79 -29.51 2.04
CA GLN A 41 8.88 -30.87 1.52
C GLN A 41 7.56 -31.65 1.42
N GLN A 42 6.48 -31.23 2.09
CA GLN A 42 5.23 -32.01 2.08
C GLN A 42 3.99 -31.09 2.09
N ALA A 43 3.64 -30.52 0.94
CA ALA A 43 2.36 -29.83 0.75
C ALA A 43 1.12 -30.75 0.88
N ASN A 44 1.29 -32.04 1.09
CA ASN A 44 0.18 -32.97 0.94
C ASN A 44 -0.15 -33.90 2.12
N VAL A 45 0.62 -34.00 3.18
CA VAL A 45 0.22 -34.85 4.34
C VAL A 45 0.92 -34.38 5.63
N LEU A 46 0.40 -33.35 6.28
CA LEU A 46 0.62 -33.24 7.72
C LEU A 46 -0.28 -34.25 8.41
N ALA A 47 0.29 -35.18 9.21
CA ALA A 47 -0.49 -36.05 10.07
C ALA A 47 -1.38 -35.17 10.98
N TYR A 48 -2.58 -35.62 11.31
CA TYR A 48 -3.57 -34.85 12.08
C TYR A 48 -2.98 -34.27 13.38
N ASP A 49 -2.11 -35.04 14.04
CA ASP A 49 -1.39 -34.63 15.26
C ASP A 49 -0.43 -33.46 15.05
N ASP A 50 0.20 -33.34 13.88
CA ASP A 50 1.13 -32.23 13.60
C ASP A 50 0.38 -30.93 13.38
N VAL A 51 -0.82 -30.96 12.79
CA VAL A 51 -1.69 -29.78 12.65
C VAL A 51 -2.12 -29.25 14.02
N PHE A 52 -2.52 -30.13 14.94
CA PHE A 52 -2.87 -29.73 16.32
C PHE A 52 -1.69 -29.13 17.08
N ARG A 53 -0.49 -29.68 16.92
CA ARG A 53 0.73 -29.12 17.50
C ARG A 53 1.03 -27.72 16.97
N VAL A 54 0.90 -27.51 15.67
CA VAL A 54 1.10 -26.20 15.05
C VAL A 54 0.08 -25.19 15.56
N ILE A 55 -1.21 -25.56 15.63
CA ILE A 55 -2.27 -24.72 16.18
C ILE A 55 -1.96 -24.35 17.65
N ALA A 56 -1.57 -25.31 18.48
CA ALA A 56 -1.23 -25.05 19.88
C ALA A 56 -0.03 -24.11 20.04
N VAL A 57 1.01 -24.27 19.21
CA VAL A 57 2.18 -23.37 19.21
C VAL A 57 1.77 -21.95 18.81
N ILE A 58 0.97 -21.79 17.76
CA ILE A 58 0.48 -20.46 17.31
C ILE A 58 -0.35 -19.83 18.44
N ALA A 59 -1.27 -20.56 19.03
CA ALA A 59 -2.10 -20.05 20.13
C ALA A 59 -1.27 -19.64 21.36
N ALA A 60 -0.28 -20.45 21.74
CA ALA A 60 0.63 -20.15 22.85
C ALA A 60 1.46 -18.88 22.58
N LEU A 61 1.97 -18.71 21.36
CA LEU A 61 2.68 -17.49 20.95
C LEU A 61 1.76 -16.27 20.93
N ALA A 62 0.55 -16.43 20.40
CA ALA A 62 -0.45 -15.36 20.38
C ALA A 62 -0.80 -14.89 21.80
N PHE A 63 -1.05 -15.82 22.71
CA PHE A 63 -1.32 -15.52 24.11
C PHE A 63 -0.14 -14.85 24.80
N ARG A 64 1.06 -15.44 24.69
CA ARG A 64 2.28 -14.93 25.32
C ARG A 64 2.62 -13.51 24.90
N HIS A 65 2.48 -13.21 23.60
CA HIS A 65 2.87 -11.94 23.03
C HIS A 65 1.70 -10.98 22.81
N LYS A 66 0.50 -11.32 23.29
CA LYS A 66 -0.73 -10.52 23.15
C LYS A 66 -0.95 -10.11 21.68
N ILE A 67 -0.89 -11.10 20.80
CA ILE A 67 -1.08 -10.90 19.37
C ILE A 67 -2.56 -10.74 19.10
N GLU A 68 -2.93 -9.71 18.33
CA GLU A 68 -4.31 -9.42 17.92
C GLU A 68 -4.54 -9.69 16.44
N LEU A 69 -3.46 -9.62 15.62
CA LEU A 69 -3.55 -9.71 14.16
C LEU A 69 -2.49 -10.64 13.58
N ILE A 70 -2.93 -11.54 12.71
CA ILE A 70 -2.07 -12.45 11.94
C ILE A 70 -2.07 -12.04 10.48
N SER A 71 -0.90 -11.66 9.94
CA SER A 71 -0.74 -11.38 8.53
C SER A 71 -0.40 -12.64 7.74
N ILE A 72 -1.00 -12.78 6.57
CA ILE A 72 -0.81 -13.92 5.66
C ILE A 72 -0.39 -13.36 4.31
N GLY A 73 0.77 -13.79 3.78
CA GLY A 73 1.17 -13.43 2.42
C GLY A 73 0.20 -14.02 1.39
N ASN A 74 -0.02 -13.30 0.28
CA ASN A 74 -0.96 -13.73 -0.77
C ASN A 74 -0.33 -14.64 -1.84
N GLY A 75 0.84 -15.20 -1.60
CA GLY A 75 1.55 -16.07 -2.54
C GLY A 75 1.17 -17.55 -2.41
N THR A 76 2.16 -18.41 -2.68
CA THR A 76 1.99 -19.87 -2.64
C THR A 76 1.54 -20.33 -1.26
N ALA A 77 0.58 -21.26 -1.21
CA ALA A 77 -0.01 -21.82 0.02
C ALA A 77 -0.69 -20.79 0.94
N SER A 78 -1.09 -19.63 0.42
CA SER A 78 -1.81 -18.62 1.20
C SER A 78 -3.16 -19.12 1.71
N ARG A 79 -3.85 -19.97 0.95
CA ARG A 79 -5.15 -20.54 1.30
C ARG A 79 -5.06 -21.60 2.39
N GLU A 80 -4.07 -22.49 2.31
CA GLU A 80 -3.81 -23.47 3.35
C GLU A 80 -3.44 -22.79 4.66
N THR A 81 -2.63 -21.73 4.57
CA THR A 81 -2.28 -20.90 5.72
C THR A 81 -3.50 -20.17 6.27
N ASP A 82 -4.35 -19.61 5.42
CA ASP A 82 -5.58 -18.93 5.81
C ASP A 82 -6.54 -19.89 6.53
N LYS A 83 -6.70 -21.11 6.01
CA LYS A 83 -7.50 -22.15 6.64
C LYS A 83 -6.93 -22.52 8.02
N LEU A 84 -5.61 -22.74 8.11
CA LEU A 84 -4.95 -23.05 9.38
C LEU A 84 -5.18 -21.95 10.42
N VAL A 85 -5.04 -20.68 10.02
CA VAL A 85 -5.27 -19.55 10.92
C VAL A 85 -6.75 -19.46 11.33
N ASN A 86 -7.68 -19.74 10.42
CA ASN A 86 -9.11 -19.85 10.77
C ASN A 86 -9.36 -20.94 11.83
N ASP A 87 -8.71 -22.07 11.71
CA ASP A 87 -8.85 -23.16 12.67
C ASP A 87 -8.29 -22.76 14.06
N VAL A 88 -7.16 -21.99 14.09
CA VAL A 88 -6.64 -21.39 15.34
C VAL A 88 -7.67 -20.45 15.96
N ILE A 89 -8.23 -19.53 15.17
CA ILE A 89 -9.22 -18.53 15.65
C ILE A 89 -10.46 -19.24 16.20
N LYS A 90 -10.96 -20.27 15.51
CA LYS A 90 -12.14 -21.02 15.92
C LYS A 90 -11.91 -21.84 17.21
N GLN A 91 -10.71 -22.40 17.38
CA GLN A 91 -10.37 -23.20 18.56
C GLN A 91 -10.01 -22.35 19.78
N HIS A 92 -9.57 -21.11 19.58
CA HIS A 92 -9.12 -20.19 20.62
C HIS A 92 -9.82 -18.82 20.53
N PRO A 93 -11.16 -18.75 20.66
CA PRO A 93 -11.90 -17.49 20.55
C PRO A 93 -11.55 -16.48 21.64
N ASP A 94 -11.02 -16.95 22.76
CA ASP A 94 -10.54 -16.16 23.90
C ASP A 94 -9.35 -15.25 23.56
N LEU A 95 -8.60 -15.58 22.51
CA LEU A 95 -7.45 -14.79 22.07
C LEU A 95 -7.82 -13.56 21.23
N ASN A 96 -9.09 -13.41 20.82
CA ASN A 96 -9.57 -12.30 19.98
C ASN A 96 -8.70 -12.03 18.73
N LEU A 97 -8.18 -13.10 18.15
CA LEU A 97 -7.32 -13.02 16.97
C LEU A 97 -8.12 -12.63 15.72
N SER A 98 -7.57 -11.73 14.95
CA SER A 98 -7.99 -11.42 13.59
C SER A 98 -6.91 -11.82 12.59
N LYS A 99 -7.28 -11.97 11.31
CA LYS A 99 -6.34 -12.31 10.24
C LYS A 99 -6.51 -11.37 9.07
N LEU A 100 -5.45 -11.19 8.30
CA LEU A 100 -5.46 -10.38 7.10
C LEU A 100 -4.51 -10.92 6.05
N VAL A 101 -4.97 -10.98 4.81
CA VAL A 101 -4.12 -11.33 3.66
C VAL A 101 -3.42 -10.08 3.16
N VAL A 102 -2.11 -10.16 3.00
CA VAL A 102 -1.24 -9.03 2.65
C VAL A 102 -0.45 -9.38 1.39
N SER A 103 -0.28 -8.40 0.50
CA SER A 103 0.58 -8.58 -0.66
C SER A 103 2.02 -8.88 -0.23
N GLU A 104 2.59 -9.97 -0.76
CA GLU A 104 3.99 -10.33 -0.55
C GLU A 104 4.90 -9.90 -1.71
N ALA A 105 4.38 -9.12 -2.68
CA ALA A 105 5.15 -8.68 -3.84
C ALA A 105 6.46 -8.01 -3.41
N GLY A 106 7.58 -8.47 -3.98
CA GLY A 106 8.92 -7.98 -3.64
C GLY A 106 9.49 -8.42 -2.28
N ALA A 107 8.75 -9.15 -1.44
CA ALA A 107 9.25 -9.60 -0.14
C ALA A 107 10.49 -10.51 -0.25
N SER A 108 10.56 -11.35 -1.29
CA SER A 108 11.73 -12.19 -1.57
C SER A 108 12.97 -11.35 -1.93
N VAL A 109 12.77 -10.24 -2.68
CA VAL A 109 13.86 -9.32 -3.03
C VAL A 109 14.40 -8.63 -1.78
N TYR A 110 13.51 -8.10 -0.94
CA TYR A 110 13.91 -7.50 0.33
C TYR A 110 14.65 -8.51 1.22
N SER A 111 14.10 -9.70 1.41
CA SER A 111 14.66 -10.68 2.36
C SER A 111 16.10 -11.10 2.02
N ALA A 112 16.45 -11.07 0.72
CA ALA A 112 17.81 -11.36 0.23
C ALA A 112 18.70 -10.12 0.16
N SER A 113 18.19 -8.93 0.43
CA SER A 113 18.94 -7.66 0.32
C SER A 113 19.93 -7.46 1.47
N GLU A 114 20.94 -6.61 1.24
CA GLU A 114 21.87 -6.16 2.27
C GLU A 114 21.15 -5.41 3.41
N VAL A 115 20.12 -4.62 3.07
CA VAL A 115 19.31 -3.89 4.06
C VAL A 115 18.67 -4.86 5.04
N ALA A 116 18.05 -5.94 4.55
CA ALA A 116 17.43 -6.95 5.40
C ALA A 116 18.48 -7.73 6.21
N ALA A 117 19.67 -7.96 5.66
CA ALA A 117 20.76 -8.61 6.36
C ALA A 117 21.29 -7.77 7.52
N LEU A 118 21.36 -6.46 7.35
CA LEU A 118 21.77 -5.52 8.39
C LEU A 118 20.67 -5.33 9.46
N GLU A 119 19.40 -5.25 9.05
CA GLU A 119 18.27 -5.15 9.99
C GLU A 119 18.11 -6.41 10.86
N PHE A 120 18.33 -7.59 10.27
CA PHE A 120 18.09 -8.89 10.89
C PHE A 120 19.25 -9.86 10.65
N PRO A 121 20.43 -9.59 11.19
CA PRO A 121 21.62 -10.41 10.92
C PRO A 121 21.48 -11.86 11.42
N GLN A 122 20.61 -12.09 12.42
CA GLN A 122 20.42 -13.42 13.01
C GLN A 122 19.24 -14.20 12.41
N LEU A 123 18.42 -13.57 11.56
CA LEU A 123 17.29 -14.22 10.90
C LEU A 123 17.70 -14.80 9.56
N ASP A 124 17.14 -15.97 9.23
CA ASP A 124 17.23 -16.48 7.87
C ASP A 124 16.38 -15.66 6.88
N VAL A 125 16.60 -15.89 5.59
CA VAL A 125 15.92 -15.17 4.51
C VAL A 125 14.40 -15.30 4.58
N SER A 126 13.88 -16.50 4.92
CA SER A 126 12.43 -16.74 5.00
C SER A 126 11.80 -15.92 6.11
N LEU A 127 12.45 -15.85 7.27
CA LEU A 127 11.97 -15.07 8.42
C LEU A 127 12.05 -13.57 8.16
N ARG A 128 13.08 -13.09 7.46
CA ARG A 128 13.16 -11.67 7.05
C ARG A 128 11.98 -11.28 6.15
N GLY A 129 11.65 -12.15 5.17
CA GLY A 129 10.48 -11.95 4.30
C GLY A 129 9.19 -11.91 5.09
N ALA A 130 9.05 -12.82 6.05
CA ALA A 130 7.91 -12.89 6.93
C ALA A 130 7.71 -11.62 7.79
N VAL A 131 8.80 -11.09 8.36
CA VAL A 131 8.77 -9.81 9.10
C VAL A 131 8.36 -8.65 8.21
N SER A 132 8.88 -8.61 6.97
CA SER A 132 8.49 -7.58 5.99
C SER A 132 6.99 -7.60 5.71
N ILE A 133 6.41 -8.77 5.44
CA ILE A 133 4.96 -8.92 5.21
C ILE A 133 4.15 -8.43 6.40
N ALA A 134 4.59 -8.73 7.63
CA ALA A 134 3.92 -8.25 8.84
C ALA A 134 3.99 -6.72 8.99
N ARG A 135 5.16 -6.12 8.75
CA ARG A 135 5.38 -4.68 8.86
C ARG A 135 4.60 -3.86 7.84
N ARG A 136 4.26 -4.45 6.67
CA ARG A 136 3.39 -3.78 5.68
C ARG A 136 2.00 -3.45 6.22
N LEU A 137 1.52 -4.18 7.22
CA LEU A 137 0.26 -3.84 7.90
C LEU A 137 0.40 -2.66 8.85
N GLN A 138 1.60 -2.45 9.39
CA GLN A 138 1.86 -1.37 10.34
C GLN A 138 2.13 -0.05 9.60
N ASP A 139 3.05 -0.07 8.66
CA ASP A 139 3.38 1.05 7.78
C ASP A 139 3.86 0.52 6.42
N PRO A 140 2.96 0.42 5.44
CA PRO A 140 3.30 -0.08 4.11
C PRO A 140 4.36 0.78 3.42
N LEU A 141 4.33 2.10 3.59
CA LEU A 141 5.29 3.00 2.96
C LEU A 141 6.69 2.80 3.51
N ALA A 142 6.84 2.78 4.84
CA ALA A 142 8.13 2.58 5.50
C ALA A 142 8.78 1.24 5.14
N GLU A 143 7.98 0.23 4.82
CA GLU A 143 8.50 -1.08 4.42
C GLU A 143 8.77 -1.18 2.93
N LEU A 144 7.85 -0.69 2.08
CA LEU A 144 7.97 -0.79 0.63
C LEU A 144 9.09 0.07 0.04
N VAL A 145 9.46 1.20 0.67
CA VAL A 145 10.60 2.02 0.23
C VAL A 145 11.95 1.30 0.27
N LYS A 146 12.05 0.19 1.00
CA LYS A 146 13.24 -0.66 1.07
C LYS A 146 13.41 -1.55 -0.16
N ILE A 147 12.39 -1.62 -1.02
CA ILE A 147 12.32 -2.49 -2.19
C ILE A 147 12.34 -1.62 -3.44
N GLU A 148 13.15 -2.01 -4.42
CA GLU A 148 13.14 -1.33 -5.71
C GLU A 148 11.74 -1.46 -6.36
N PRO A 149 11.07 -0.34 -6.72
CA PRO A 149 9.67 -0.37 -7.16
C PRO A 149 9.40 -1.31 -8.33
N LYS A 150 10.31 -1.40 -9.30
CA LYS A 150 10.17 -2.31 -10.45
C LYS A 150 10.17 -3.80 -10.05
N SER A 151 10.74 -4.15 -8.88
CA SER A 151 10.74 -5.53 -8.36
C SER A 151 9.40 -5.92 -7.74
N ILE A 152 8.55 -4.94 -7.40
CA ILE A 152 7.19 -5.17 -6.91
C ILE A 152 6.24 -5.45 -8.09
N GLY A 153 6.58 -4.91 -9.27
CA GLY A 153 5.72 -4.95 -10.47
C GLY A 153 4.83 -3.71 -10.55
N VAL A 154 5.14 -2.81 -11.47
CA VAL A 154 4.45 -1.52 -11.63
C VAL A 154 3.53 -1.48 -12.84
N GLY A 155 3.53 -2.52 -13.67
CA GLY A 155 2.66 -2.62 -14.82
C GLY A 155 3.04 -3.74 -15.78
N GLN A 156 2.05 -4.22 -16.53
CA GLN A 156 2.21 -5.32 -17.48
C GLN A 156 3.30 -5.04 -18.53
N TYR A 157 3.43 -3.78 -18.94
CA TYR A 157 4.36 -3.35 -20.01
C TYR A 157 5.65 -2.72 -19.48
N GLN A 158 6.01 -2.97 -18.21
CA GLN A 158 7.23 -2.38 -17.64
C GLN A 158 8.51 -2.80 -18.38
N HIS A 159 8.50 -3.93 -19.09
CA HIS A 159 9.64 -4.42 -19.85
C HIS A 159 9.72 -3.83 -21.27
N ASP A 160 8.66 -3.16 -21.73
CA ASP A 160 8.58 -2.56 -23.07
C ASP A 160 9.03 -1.09 -23.08
N VAL A 161 9.33 -0.54 -21.90
CA VAL A 161 9.79 0.85 -21.75
C VAL A 161 11.25 0.90 -21.33
N SER A 162 11.88 2.08 -21.52
CA SER A 162 13.25 2.29 -21.06
C SER A 162 13.38 2.11 -19.55
N GLY A 163 14.10 1.09 -19.11
CA GLY A 163 14.28 0.77 -17.69
C GLY A 163 14.88 1.93 -16.87
N SER A 164 15.80 2.71 -17.43
CA SER A 164 16.39 3.87 -16.75
C SER A 164 15.42 5.05 -16.60
N LYS A 165 14.55 5.28 -17.60
CA LYS A 165 13.50 6.30 -17.51
C LYS A 165 12.42 5.89 -16.52
N LEU A 166 12.01 4.62 -16.55
CA LEU A 166 11.04 4.06 -15.62
C LEU A 166 11.54 4.18 -14.18
N ALA A 167 12.77 3.73 -13.90
CA ALA A 167 13.36 3.82 -12.56
C ALA A 167 13.36 5.26 -12.05
N ARG A 168 13.79 6.22 -12.87
CA ARG A 168 13.82 7.64 -12.47
C ARG A 168 12.42 8.19 -12.19
N SER A 169 11.42 7.85 -13.02
CA SER A 169 10.04 8.27 -12.77
C SER A 169 9.46 7.65 -11.52
N LEU A 170 9.76 6.38 -11.24
CA LEU A 170 9.31 5.69 -10.03
C LEU A 170 9.97 6.27 -8.78
N ASP A 171 11.27 6.57 -8.84
CA ASP A 171 11.98 7.22 -7.72
C ASP A 171 11.37 8.58 -7.38
N ALA A 172 11.06 9.40 -8.40
CA ALA A 172 10.39 10.68 -8.19
C ALA A 172 9.01 10.51 -7.54
N VAL A 173 8.19 9.56 -8.01
CA VAL A 173 6.87 9.28 -7.41
C VAL A 173 6.99 8.80 -5.97
N VAL A 174 7.98 7.95 -5.65
CA VAL A 174 8.21 7.49 -4.27
C VAL A 174 8.63 8.65 -3.37
N GLU A 175 9.50 9.54 -3.85
CA GLU A 175 9.90 10.75 -3.13
C GLU A 175 8.68 11.65 -2.86
N ASP A 176 7.87 11.94 -3.88
CA ASP A 176 6.64 12.72 -3.73
C ASP A 176 5.67 12.10 -2.71
N CYS A 177 5.47 10.79 -2.76
CA CYS A 177 4.60 10.08 -1.81
C CYS A 177 5.13 10.16 -0.37
N VAL A 178 6.44 9.95 -0.17
CA VAL A 178 7.07 10.03 1.16
C VAL A 178 6.95 11.44 1.73
N ASN A 179 7.23 12.47 0.92
CA ASN A 179 7.13 13.85 1.35
C ASN A 179 5.68 14.27 1.65
N ALA A 180 4.71 13.82 0.84
CA ALA A 180 3.30 14.10 1.09
C ALA A 180 2.77 13.50 2.40
N VAL A 181 3.21 12.29 2.75
CA VAL A 181 2.86 11.63 4.01
C VAL A 181 3.60 12.27 5.19
N GLY A 182 4.86 12.64 4.99
CA GLY A 182 5.77 13.05 6.04
C GLY A 182 6.37 11.87 6.81
N VAL A 183 7.50 12.08 7.44
CA VAL A 183 8.32 11.02 8.05
C VAL A 183 8.59 11.35 9.53
N ASP A 184 8.25 10.43 10.43
CA ASP A 184 8.59 10.57 11.85
C ASP A 184 10.09 10.30 12.09
N LEU A 185 10.79 11.29 12.62
CA LEU A 185 12.25 11.25 12.89
C LEU A 185 12.64 10.14 13.87
N ASN A 186 11.76 9.83 14.80
CA ASN A 186 12.06 8.90 15.89
C ASN A 186 11.83 7.44 15.54
N THR A 187 11.07 7.16 14.48
CA THR A 187 10.72 5.79 14.08
C THR A 187 11.26 5.41 12.71
N ALA A 188 11.58 6.40 11.85
CA ALA A 188 11.98 6.17 10.48
C ALA A 188 13.29 5.39 10.36
N SER A 189 13.35 4.52 9.37
CA SER A 189 14.56 3.81 8.95
C SER A 189 15.41 4.67 8.02
N VAL A 190 16.70 4.32 7.87
CA VAL A 190 17.60 4.99 6.92
C VAL A 190 17.03 5.04 5.50
N PRO A 191 16.52 3.93 4.92
CA PRO A 191 15.93 3.97 3.58
C PRO A 191 14.73 4.92 3.45
N LEU A 192 13.90 5.07 4.49
CA LEU A 192 12.77 5.98 4.48
C LEU A 192 13.24 7.44 4.55
N LEU A 193 14.16 7.76 5.45
CA LEU A 193 14.77 9.09 5.58
C LEU A 193 15.47 9.53 4.30
N ALA A 194 16.15 8.62 3.61
CA ALA A 194 16.84 8.90 2.35
C ALA A 194 15.89 9.27 1.19
N ARG A 195 14.58 9.04 1.33
CA ARG A 195 13.54 9.47 0.37
C ARG A 195 12.98 10.85 0.69
N VAL A 196 13.36 11.46 1.80
CA VAL A 196 12.94 12.82 2.13
C VAL A 196 13.76 13.82 1.33
N SER A 197 13.08 14.76 0.69
CA SER A 197 13.74 15.83 -0.07
C SER A 197 14.78 16.57 0.75
N GLY A 198 15.96 16.74 0.18
CA GLY A 198 17.09 17.38 0.83
C GLY A 198 17.97 16.47 1.69
N LEU A 199 17.59 15.21 1.90
CA LEU A 199 18.39 14.23 2.64
C LEU A 199 19.10 13.26 1.69
N SER A 200 20.40 13.07 1.91
CA SER A 200 21.18 12.00 1.28
C SER A 200 21.27 10.78 2.18
N ASP A 201 21.62 9.61 1.63
CA ASP A 201 21.85 8.38 2.41
C ASP A 201 22.81 8.59 3.58
N SER A 202 23.86 9.40 3.41
CA SER A 202 24.83 9.68 4.47
C SER A 202 24.24 10.52 5.59
N VAL A 203 23.37 11.49 5.26
CA VAL A 203 22.67 12.31 6.25
C VAL A 203 21.60 11.47 6.95
N ALA A 204 20.84 10.65 6.23
CA ALA A 204 19.87 9.73 6.80
C ALA A 204 20.50 8.79 7.85
N ARG A 205 21.68 8.23 7.55
CA ARG A 205 22.44 7.43 8.54
C ARG A 205 22.85 8.24 9.75
N ASN A 206 23.36 9.45 9.55
CA ASN A 206 23.76 10.33 10.65
C ASN A 206 22.56 10.71 11.55
N ILE A 207 21.37 10.90 10.99
CA ILE A 207 20.14 11.14 11.76
C ILE A 207 19.84 9.94 12.67
N VAL A 208 19.88 8.72 12.12
CA VAL A 208 19.64 7.50 12.90
C VAL A 208 20.71 7.32 13.97
N GLU A 209 22.00 7.49 13.63
CA GLU A 209 23.10 7.42 14.60
C GLU A 209 22.98 8.46 15.72
N PHE A 210 22.56 9.68 15.37
CA PHE A 210 22.33 10.73 16.36
C PHE A 210 21.22 10.33 17.34
N ARG A 211 20.10 9.83 16.81
CA ARG A 211 18.99 9.32 17.61
C ARG A 211 19.40 8.17 18.53
N ASP A 212 20.18 7.23 18.01
CA ASP A 212 20.62 6.05 18.79
C ASP A 212 21.58 6.41 19.90
N ARG A 213 22.39 7.48 19.72
CA ARG A 213 23.36 7.96 20.73
C ARG A 213 22.76 8.92 21.74
N ASN A 214 21.89 9.83 21.30
CA ASN A 214 21.40 10.94 22.13
C ASN A 214 19.95 10.75 22.59
N GLY A 215 19.28 9.68 22.16
CA GLY A 215 17.86 9.47 22.39
C GLY A 215 16.98 10.12 21.32
N ALA A 216 15.67 10.03 21.53
CA ALA A 216 14.69 10.54 20.59
C ALA A 216 14.79 12.07 20.41
N PHE A 217 14.60 12.55 19.18
CA PHE A 217 14.46 13.97 18.89
C PHE A 217 13.25 14.55 19.64
N ARG A 218 13.47 15.69 20.28
CA ARG A 218 12.42 16.44 20.99
C ARG A 218 11.95 17.65 20.21
N THR A 219 12.81 18.21 19.36
CA THR A 219 12.52 19.36 18.51
C THR A 219 13.18 19.20 17.14
N ARG A 220 12.57 19.77 16.09
CA ARG A 220 13.21 19.84 14.76
C ARG A 220 14.55 20.59 14.77
N LYS A 221 14.73 21.53 15.70
CA LYS A 221 15.97 22.31 15.84
C LYS A 221 17.18 21.44 16.12
N GLN A 222 17.01 20.29 16.80
CA GLN A 222 18.09 19.34 17.06
C GLN A 222 18.68 18.73 15.79
N LEU A 223 17.97 18.78 14.66
CA LEU A 223 18.54 18.36 13.38
C LEU A 223 19.78 19.15 12.97
N ASN A 224 19.93 20.41 13.43
CA ASN A 224 21.11 21.20 13.17
C ASN A 224 22.38 20.68 13.89
N GLU A 225 22.21 19.78 14.85
CA GLU A 225 23.31 19.11 15.57
C GLU A 225 23.76 17.82 14.85
N VAL A 226 23.01 17.37 13.85
CA VAL A 226 23.32 16.16 13.08
C VAL A 226 24.48 16.41 12.13
N ALA A 227 25.50 15.57 12.18
CA ALA A 227 26.68 15.69 11.32
C ALA A 227 26.29 15.70 9.83
N ARG A 228 26.87 16.61 9.06
CA ARG A 228 26.65 16.82 7.61
C ARG A 228 25.24 17.29 7.22
N LEU A 229 24.35 17.55 8.14
CA LEU A 229 23.07 18.18 7.88
C LEU A 229 23.29 19.70 7.95
N GLY A 230 23.55 20.32 6.79
CA GLY A 230 23.76 21.76 6.70
C GLY A 230 22.43 22.55 6.67
N PRO A 231 22.51 23.89 6.82
CA PRO A 231 21.32 24.76 6.87
C PRO A 231 20.39 24.58 5.66
N LYS A 232 20.95 24.44 4.46
CA LYS A 232 20.16 24.24 3.23
C LYS A 232 19.42 22.89 3.21
N ALA A 233 20.05 21.83 3.69
CA ALA A 233 19.40 20.53 3.79
C ALA A 233 18.31 20.52 4.87
N PHE A 234 18.55 21.22 5.99
CA PHE A 234 17.54 21.44 7.01
C PHE A 234 16.32 22.18 6.45
N GLU A 235 16.54 23.30 5.76
CA GLU A 235 15.49 24.09 5.14
C GLU A 235 14.66 23.28 4.14
N GLN A 236 15.27 22.41 3.36
CA GLN A 236 14.56 21.56 2.40
C GLN A 236 13.79 20.42 3.06
N ALA A 237 14.30 19.83 4.13
CA ALA A 237 13.75 18.61 4.72
C ALA A 237 12.78 18.86 5.88
N ALA A 238 12.92 19.98 6.60
CA ALA A 238 12.26 20.20 7.89
C ALA A 238 10.73 20.12 7.84
N GLY A 239 10.11 20.54 6.74
CA GLY A 239 8.64 20.47 6.56
C GLY A 239 8.11 19.04 6.42
N PHE A 240 8.95 18.11 6.00
CA PHE A 240 8.58 16.70 5.79
C PHE A 240 8.94 15.80 6.97
N LEU A 241 9.77 16.30 7.90
CA LEU A 241 10.19 15.56 9.07
C LEU A 241 9.34 15.93 10.28
N ARG A 242 8.74 14.95 10.93
CA ARG A 242 7.79 15.12 12.02
C ARG A 242 8.31 14.52 13.32
N ILE A 243 7.85 15.07 14.46
CA ILE A 243 8.13 14.57 15.80
C ILE A 243 6.80 14.51 16.56
N ALA A 244 6.19 13.33 16.62
CA ALA A 244 4.83 13.16 17.15
C ALA A 244 4.70 13.51 18.64
N ASN A 245 5.76 13.35 19.46
CA ASN A 245 5.76 13.60 20.91
C ASN A 245 6.89 14.56 21.29
N GLY A 246 7.12 15.59 20.47
CA GLY A 246 8.12 16.62 20.72
C GLY A 246 7.68 17.64 21.75
N ASP A 247 8.60 18.58 22.05
CA ASP A 247 8.33 19.68 22.97
C ASP A 247 7.49 20.76 22.30
N ASP A 248 7.64 20.97 20.98
CA ASP A 248 6.83 21.89 20.18
C ASP A 248 5.73 21.12 19.41
N PRO A 249 4.44 21.42 19.66
CA PRO A 249 3.35 20.77 18.93
C PRO A 249 3.40 20.98 17.40
N LEU A 250 4.01 22.08 16.91
CA LEU A 250 4.17 22.33 15.47
C LEU A 250 5.11 21.32 14.82
N ASP A 251 6.04 20.74 15.56
CA ASP A 251 6.96 19.75 15.03
C ASP A 251 6.26 18.41 14.68
N ALA A 252 5.03 18.20 15.15
CA ALA A 252 4.18 17.08 14.73
C ALA A 252 3.40 17.34 13.43
N SER A 253 3.35 18.60 12.99
CA SER A 253 2.58 19.04 11.81
C SER A 253 3.43 19.12 10.53
N ALA A 254 2.79 19.36 9.38
CA ALA A 254 3.46 19.66 8.12
C ALA A 254 3.84 21.15 8.00
N VAL A 255 3.54 21.98 8.99
CA VAL A 255 3.93 23.41 8.97
C VAL A 255 5.46 23.51 8.96
N HIS A 256 5.99 24.17 7.93
CA HIS A 256 7.43 24.38 7.82
C HIS A 256 7.94 25.34 8.91
N PRO A 257 9.12 25.10 9.54
CA PRO A 257 9.62 25.99 10.59
C PRO A 257 9.75 27.46 10.20
N GLU A 258 10.00 27.77 8.94
CA GLU A 258 10.03 29.15 8.43
C GLU A 258 8.68 29.86 8.53
N SER A 259 7.58 29.09 8.56
CA SER A 259 6.22 29.61 8.63
C SER A 259 5.70 29.75 10.06
N TYR A 260 6.47 29.38 11.08
CA TYR A 260 6.08 29.54 12.48
C TYR A 260 5.69 30.99 12.84
N PRO A 261 6.31 32.06 12.30
CA PRO A 261 5.84 33.44 12.53
C PRO A 261 4.39 33.68 12.10
N VAL A 262 3.88 33.00 11.09
CA VAL A 262 2.46 33.07 10.69
C VAL A 262 1.58 32.46 11.78
N VAL A 263 1.98 31.31 12.33
CA VAL A 263 1.26 30.65 13.43
C VAL A 263 1.28 31.51 14.69
N GLU A 264 2.38 32.18 15.00
CA GLU A 264 2.46 33.13 16.12
C GLU A 264 1.46 34.29 15.96
N ARG A 265 1.28 34.81 14.74
CA ARG A 265 0.24 35.80 14.46
C ARG A 265 -1.17 35.29 14.65
N ILE A 266 -1.40 34.03 14.24
CA ILE A 266 -2.70 33.35 14.46
C ILE A 266 -2.96 33.18 15.97
N ILE A 267 -1.97 32.78 16.75
CA ILE A 267 -2.04 32.63 18.21
C ILE A 267 -2.38 33.96 18.86
N ALA A 268 -1.66 35.04 18.47
CA ALA A 268 -1.88 36.40 18.98
C ALA A 268 -3.31 36.90 18.70
N LYS A 269 -3.82 36.65 17.49
CA LYS A 269 -5.18 37.06 17.11
C LYS A 269 -6.26 36.22 17.79
N ALA A 270 -6.04 34.92 17.93
CA ALA A 270 -6.96 34.00 18.58
C ALA A 270 -7.02 34.18 20.11
N GLY A 271 -5.94 34.69 20.73
CA GLY A 271 -5.85 34.86 22.18
C GLY A 271 -5.85 33.56 22.96
N LYS A 272 -5.55 32.44 22.32
CA LYS A 272 -5.52 31.10 22.92
C LYS A 272 -4.14 30.47 22.76
N PRO A 273 -3.71 29.59 23.65
CA PRO A 273 -2.47 28.84 23.48
C PRO A 273 -2.55 27.90 22.27
N LEU A 274 -1.43 27.62 21.62
CA LEU A 274 -1.33 26.80 20.43
C LEU A 274 -2.03 25.44 20.55
N LYS A 275 -1.90 24.77 21.71
CA LYS A 275 -2.51 23.46 21.98
C LYS A 275 -4.05 23.47 21.91
N GLU A 276 -4.67 24.61 22.17
CA GLU A 276 -6.12 24.78 22.08
C GLU A 276 -6.58 25.23 20.69
N ILE A 277 -5.70 25.83 19.90
CA ILE A 277 -5.95 26.23 18.52
C ILE A 277 -5.87 25.02 17.59
N ILE A 278 -4.91 24.14 17.83
CA ILE A 278 -4.75 22.90 17.05
C ILE A 278 -6.00 22.02 17.20
N GLY A 279 -6.68 21.76 16.06
CA GLY A 279 -7.90 20.97 16.01
C GLY A 279 -9.20 21.74 16.28
N ASP A 280 -9.12 23.03 16.65
CA ASP A 280 -10.31 23.89 16.80
C ASP A 280 -10.79 24.39 15.42
N ALA A 281 -11.41 23.47 14.65
CA ALA A 281 -11.89 23.77 13.30
C ALA A 281 -12.88 24.96 13.24
N PRO A 282 -13.84 25.15 14.19
CA PRO A 282 -14.71 26.32 14.18
C PRO A 282 -13.94 27.64 14.30
N LEU A 283 -12.95 27.71 15.18
CA LEU A 283 -12.10 28.89 15.36
C LEU A 283 -11.29 29.15 14.10
N LEU A 284 -10.57 28.13 13.60
CA LEU A 284 -9.68 28.28 12.45
C LEU A 284 -10.42 28.70 11.17
N ARG A 285 -11.63 28.18 10.96
CA ARG A 285 -12.49 28.56 9.82
C ARG A 285 -13.10 29.96 9.95
N SER A 286 -13.14 30.51 11.15
CA SER A 286 -13.61 31.91 11.38
C SER A 286 -12.54 32.95 11.08
N LEU A 287 -11.28 32.52 10.95
CA LEU A 287 -10.17 33.43 10.62
C LEU A 287 -10.15 33.73 9.12
N SER A 288 -9.88 34.99 8.78
CA SER A 288 -9.63 35.39 7.39
C SER A 288 -8.16 35.18 7.05
N PRO A 289 -7.81 34.28 6.10
CA PRO A 289 -6.41 34.00 5.77
C PRO A 289 -5.64 35.25 5.31
N GLU A 290 -6.35 36.23 4.70
CA GLU A 290 -5.78 37.48 4.22
C GLU A 290 -5.11 38.29 5.34
N ASP A 291 -5.62 38.18 6.57
CA ASP A 291 -5.10 38.93 7.73
C ASP A 291 -3.69 38.49 8.16
N PHE A 292 -3.23 37.36 7.68
CA PHE A 292 -1.95 36.74 8.05
C PHE A 292 -0.95 36.73 6.90
N THR A 293 -1.32 37.26 5.73
CA THR A 293 -0.43 37.39 4.58
C THR A 293 0.59 38.49 4.76
N ASP A 294 1.74 38.37 4.15
CA ASP A 294 2.79 39.37 4.06
C ASP A 294 3.63 39.18 2.77
N ASP A 295 4.69 39.99 2.61
CA ASP A 295 5.57 39.89 1.43
C ASP A 295 6.25 38.54 1.27
N LYS A 296 6.40 37.76 2.35
CA LYS A 296 7.04 36.43 2.36
C LYS A 296 6.01 35.31 2.24
N PHE A 297 4.84 35.46 2.87
CA PHE A 297 3.82 34.40 2.96
C PHE A 297 2.53 34.87 2.27
N GLY A 298 2.29 34.34 1.09
CA GLY A 298 1.09 34.62 0.32
C GLY A 298 -0.14 33.85 0.81
N LEU A 299 -1.31 34.20 0.26
CA LEU A 299 -2.60 33.61 0.61
C LEU A 299 -2.64 32.08 0.55
N PRO A 300 -2.09 31.39 -0.49
CA PRO A 300 -2.10 29.94 -0.52
C PRO A 300 -1.34 29.30 0.66
N THR A 301 -0.18 29.83 0.99
CA THR A 301 0.63 29.36 2.13
C THR A 301 -0.10 29.49 3.46
N VAL A 302 -0.78 30.62 3.67
CA VAL A 302 -1.56 30.84 4.90
C VAL A 302 -2.76 29.90 4.97
N GLN A 303 -3.43 29.67 3.85
CA GLN A 303 -4.53 28.69 3.77
C GLN A 303 -4.07 27.25 4.11
N ASP A 304 -2.92 26.85 3.59
CA ASP A 304 -2.33 25.54 3.89
C ASP A 304 -1.96 25.41 5.38
N ILE A 305 -1.40 26.47 5.97
CA ILE A 305 -1.09 26.50 7.41
C ILE A 305 -2.36 26.36 8.25
N ILE A 306 -3.42 27.10 7.93
CA ILE A 306 -4.70 27.01 8.65
C ILE A 306 -5.32 25.62 8.51
N ALA A 307 -5.29 25.05 7.30
CA ALA A 307 -5.78 23.69 7.05
C ALA A 307 -4.98 22.63 7.83
N GLU A 308 -3.66 22.80 7.92
CA GLU A 308 -2.80 21.93 8.69
C GLU A 308 -3.02 22.04 10.20
N LEU A 309 -3.26 23.26 10.72
CA LEU A 309 -3.63 23.46 12.13
C LEU A 309 -5.01 22.86 12.46
N GLU A 310 -5.95 22.85 11.50
CA GLU A 310 -7.27 22.21 11.69
C GLU A 310 -7.14 20.70 11.87
N LYS A 311 -6.22 20.05 11.14
CA LYS A 311 -5.98 18.60 11.18
C LYS A 311 -4.48 18.32 11.04
N PRO A 312 -3.71 18.51 12.11
CA PRO A 312 -2.27 18.38 12.05
C PRO A 312 -1.83 16.94 11.73
N GLY A 313 -0.82 16.84 10.89
CA GLY A 313 -0.24 15.55 10.52
C GLY A 313 -1.22 14.62 9.80
N ARG A 314 -2.22 15.16 9.10
CA ARG A 314 -3.17 14.35 8.35
C ARG A 314 -2.43 13.48 7.34
N ASP A 315 -2.60 12.17 7.49
CA ASP A 315 -2.16 11.22 6.50
C ASP A 315 -3.04 11.36 5.25
N PRO A 316 -2.49 11.70 4.09
CA PRO A 316 -3.27 11.81 2.85
C PRO A 316 -3.71 10.46 2.30
N ARG A 317 -3.17 9.35 2.84
CA ARG A 317 -3.52 8.00 2.39
C ARG A 317 -4.98 7.70 2.75
N PRO A 318 -5.73 7.01 1.89
CA PRO A 318 -7.06 6.52 2.23
C PRO A 318 -6.97 5.53 3.39
N GLU A 319 -8.04 5.43 4.18
CA GLU A 319 -8.15 4.40 5.20
C GLU A 319 -7.91 3.02 4.58
N PHE A 320 -7.11 2.21 5.26
CA PHE A 320 -6.84 0.84 4.82
C PHE A 320 -8.13 0.01 4.91
N LYS A 321 -8.63 -0.40 3.74
CA LYS A 321 -9.79 -1.29 3.63
C LYS A 321 -9.35 -2.60 3.01
N THR A 322 -9.76 -3.70 3.59
CA THR A 322 -9.57 -5.03 3.02
C THR A 322 -10.89 -5.59 2.55
N ALA A 323 -10.87 -6.22 1.38
CA ALA A 323 -12.03 -6.98 0.92
C ALA A 323 -12.20 -8.22 1.77
N VAL A 324 -13.41 -8.46 2.23
CA VAL A 324 -13.79 -9.71 2.88
C VAL A 324 -14.28 -10.66 1.79
N PHE A 325 -13.40 -11.57 1.38
CA PHE A 325 -13.78 -12.58 0.39
C PHE A 325 -14.80 -13.55 0.99
N LYS A 326 -15.81 -13.91 0.19
CA LYS A 326 -16.90 -14.77 0.64
C LYS A 326 -16.37 -16.20 0.90
N GLU A 327 -16.64 -16.73 2.09
CA GLU A 327 -16.33 -18.12 2.43
C GLU A 327 -17.03 -19.10 1.46
N GLY A 328 -16.30 -20.12 1.03
CA GLY A 328 -16.81 -21.14 0.10
C GLY A 328 -16.72 -20.77 -1.39
N VAL A 329 -16.21 -19.58 -1.73
CA VAL A 329 -15.98 -19.16 -3.12
C VAL A 329 -14.46 -19.14 -3.37
N HIS A 330 -13.94 -20.19 -3.98
CA HIS A 330 -12.49 -20.36 -4.19
C HIS A 330 -12.12 -20.55 -5.65
N GLU A 331 -13.05 -21.07 -6.46
CA GLU A 331 -12.83 -21.35 -7.87
C GLU A 331 -13.94 -20.71 -8.73
N LEU A 332 -13.66 -20.56 -10.02
CA LEU A 332 -14.63 -20.04 -10.99
C LEU A 332 -15.96 -20.78 -10.97
N LYS A 333 -15.95 -22.09 -10.68
CA LYS A 333 -17.16 -22.93 -10.61
C LYS A 333 -18.05 -22.62 -9.41
N ASP A 334 -17.50 -21.98 -8.36
CA ASP A 334 -18.22 -21.64 -7.14
C ASP A 334 -18.98 -20.32 -7.29
N LEU A 335 -18.76 -19.60 -8.41
CA LEU A 335 -19.43 -18.35 -8.71
C LEU A 335 -20.81 -18.57 -9.29
N GLU A 336 -21.82 -17.97 -8.69
CA GLU A 336 -23.20 -17.96 -9.17
C GLU A 336 -23.56 -16.60 -9.75
N LEU A 337 -24.41 -16.60 -10.79
CA LEU A 337 -24.93 -15.38 -11.40
C LEU A 337 -25.74 -14.57 -10.38
N GLY A 338 -25.48 -13.29 -10.31
CA GLY A 338 -26.13 -12.39 -9.36
C GLY A 338 -25.51 -12.38 -7.95
N MET A 339 -24.49 -13.19 -7.68
CA MET A 339 -23.78 -13.20 -6.41
C MET A 339 -23.11 -11.84 -6.17
N VAL A 340 -23.32 -11.27 -5.00
CA VAL A 340 -22.70 -10.02 -4.57
C VAL A 340 -21.47 -10.36 -3.71
N LEU A 341 -20.33 -9.82 -4.09
CA LEU A 341 -19.02 -10.07 -3.48
C LEU A 341 -18.30 -8.74 -3.22
N GLU A 342 -17.36 -8.76 -2.31
CA GLU A 342 -16.34 -7.72 -2.22
C GLU A 342 -15.12 -8.15 -3.02
N GLY A 343 -14.46 -7.20 -3.66
CA GLY A 343 -13.23 -7.45 -4.40
C GLY A 343 -12.30 -6.25 -4.35
N VAL A 344 -11.04 -6.49 -4.70
CA VAL A 344 -10.00 -5.47 -4.79
C VAL A 344 -9.71 -5.16 -6.24
N VAL A 345 -9.74 -3.89 -6.62
CA VAL A 345 -9.36 -3.45 -7.96
C VAL A 345 -7.86 -3.69 -8.15
N THR A 346 -7.50 -4.58 -9.07
CA THR A 346 -6.10 -4.92 -9.37
C THR A 346 -5.52 -4.03 -10.44
N ASN A 347 -6.34 -3.67 -11.46
CA ASN A 347 -5.90 -2.81 -12.55
C ASN A 347 -7.07 -2.01 -13.13
N VAL A 348 -6.78 -0.80 -13.62
CA VAL A 348 -7.76 0.07 -14.29
C VAL A 348 -7.26 0.36 -15.71
N THR A 349 -8.12 0.14 -16.68
CA THR A 349 -7.84 0.36 -18.11
C THR A 349 -8.88 1.30 -18.72
N ALA A 350 -8.65 1.78 -19.93
CA ALA A 350 -9.60 2.67 -20.63
C ALA A 350 -10.99 2.05 -20.85
N PHE A 351 -11.10 0.71 -20.88
CA PHE A 351 -12.36 -0.01 -21.12
C PHE A 351 -13.00 -0.57 -19.84
N GLY A 352 -12.39 -0.41 -18.67
CA GLY A 352 -12.94 -0.88 -17.41
C GLY A 352 -11.90 -1.18 -16.34
N ALA A 353 -12.32 -1.86 -15.28
CA ALA A 353 -11.47 -2.25 -14.16
C ALA A 353 -11.43 -3.77 -13.98
N PHE A 354 -10.25 -4.29 -13.67
CA PHE A 354 -10.07 -5.67 -13.24
C PHE A 354 -10.17 -5.74 -11.72
N VAL A 355 -10.88 -6.72 -11.21
CA VAL A 355 -11.17 -6.88 -9.79
C VAL A 355 -10.87 -8.31 -9.36
N ASP A 356 -9.99 -8.44 -8.38
CA ASP A 356 -9.78 -9.70 -7.66
C ASP A 356 -10.93 -9.94 -6.67
N ILE A 357 -11.61 -11.04 -6.81
CA ILE A 357 -12.76 -11.44 -6.01
C ILE A 357 -12.49 -12.69 -5.16
N GLY A 358 -11.20 -13.04 -5.00
CA GLY A 358 -10.76 -14.21 -4.24
C GLY A 358 -10.80 -15.54 -5.00
N VAL A 359 -11.05 -15.54 -6.32
CA VAL A 359 -10.86 -16.68 -7.21
C VAL A 359 -9.59 -16.48 -8.03
N HIS A 360 -8.95 -17.54 -8.53
CA HIS A 360 -7.65 -17.45 -9.23
C HIS A 360 -7.64 -16.63 -10.54
N GLN A 361 -8.68 -15.88 -10.81
CA GLN A 361 -8.87 -15.10 -12.03
C GLN A 361 -9.58 -13.79 -11.70
N ASP A 362 -8.99 -12.68 -12.14
CA ASP A 362 -9.62 -11.37 -12.02
C ASP A 362 -10.87 -11.29 -12.88
N GLY A 363 -11.92 -10.71 -12.34
CA GLY A 363 -13.13 -10.37 -13.08
C GLY A 363 -13.02 -8.99 -13.71
N LEU A 364 -13.68 -8.79 -14.85
CA LEU A 364 -13.73 -7.51 -15.55
C LEU A 364 -15.05 -6.78 -15.23
N VAL A 365 -14.94 -5.57 -14.71
CA VAL A 365 -16.02 -4.58 -14.68
C VAL A 365 -15.85 -3.66 -15.88
N HIS A 366 -16.68 -3.82 -16.90
CA HIS A 366 -16.65 -2.97 -18.09
C HIS A 366 -16.99 -1.51 -17.72
N ILE A 367 -16.47 -0.52 -18.47
CA ILE A 367 -16.67 0.91 -18.19
C ILE A 367 -18.15 1.29 -18.02
N SER A 368 -19.07 0.67 -18.77
CA SER A 368 -20.52 0.87 -18.66
C SER A 368 -21.13 0.30 -17.37
N GLN A 369 -20.40 -0.54 -16.66
CA GLN A 369 -20.82 -1.24 -15.44
C GLN A 369 -20.18 -0.68 -14.15
N LEU A 370 -19.32 0.34 -14.26
CA LEU A 370 -18.63 0.97 -13.14
C LEU A 370 -19.56 1.86 -12.29
N ALA A 371 -20.51 2.55 -12.91
CA ALA A 371 -21.42 3.45 -12.21
C ALA A 371 -22.77 3.59 -12.93
N ASN A 372 -23.79 4.09 -12.22
CA ASN A 372 -25.13 4.36 -12.79
C ASN A 372 -25.18 5.59 -13.70
N LYS A 373 -24.06 6.32 -13.86
CA LYS A 373 -23.89 7.45 -14.75
C LYS A 373 -22.85 7.16 -15.83
N PHE A 374 -22.90 7.92 -16.91
CA PHE A 374 -21.88 7.79 -17.97
C PHE A 374 -20.49 8.11 -17.42
N VAL A 375 -19.57 7.17 -17.57
CA VAL A 375 -18.16 7.28 -17.15
C VAL A 375 -17.32 7.45 -18.42
N LYS A 376 -16.60 8.58 -18.51
CA LYS A 376 -15.70 8.84 -19.64
C LYS A 376 -14.32 8.23 -19.39
N ASP A 377 -13.87 8.27 -18.14
CA ASP A 377 -12.57 7.75 -17.71
C ASP A 377 -12.76 6.89 -16.44
N PRO A 378 -12.48 5.58 -16.48
CA PRO A 378 -12.57 4.68 -15.33
C PRO A 378 -11.75 5.13 -14.13
N HIS A 379 -10.60 5.77 -14.34
CA HIS A 379 -9.73 6.26 -13.26
C HIS A 379 -10.37 7.33 -12.37
N THR A 380 -11.45 7.97 -12.83
CA THR A 380 -12.24 8.93 -12.02
C THR A 380 -13.21 8.25 -11.07
N VAL A 381 -13.47 6.96 -11.23
CA VAL A 381 -14.44 6.18 -10.45
C VAL A 381 -13.75 5.22 -9.51
N VAL A 382 -12.73 4.54 -9.98
CA VAL A 382 -11.99 3.53 -9.21
C VAL A 382 -10.47 3.65 -9.45
N LYS A 383 -9.69 3.26 -8.45
CA LYS A 383 -8.23 3.19 -8.50
C LYS A 383 -7.79 1.78 -8.14
N ALA A 384 -6.59 1.39 -8.61
CA ALA A 384 -5.98 0.14 -8.18
C ALA A 384 -5.78 0.14 -6.65
N GLY A 385 -6.18 -0.95 -5.98
CA GLY A 385 -6.21 -1.06 -4.54
C GLY A 385 -7.55 -0.73 -3.87
N ASP A 386 -8.52 -0.14 -4.59
CA ASP A 386 -9.84 0.13 -4.03
C ASP A 386 -10.61 -1.17 -3.74
N VAL A 387 -11.26 -1.23 -2.58
CA VAL A 387 -12.21 -2.29 -2.24
C VAL A 387 -13.59 -1.89 -2.74
N VAL A 388 -14.15 -2.71 -3.61
CA VAL A 388 -15.42 -2.45 -4.27
C VAL A 388 -16.41 -3.59 -4.06
N LYS A 389 -17.70 -3.26 -3.96
CA LYS A 389 -18.78 -4.24 -4.01
C LYS A 389 -19.18 -4.48 -5.45
N ILE A 390 -19.14 -5.73 -5.83
CA ILE A 390 -19.46 -6.15 -7.21
C ILE A 390 -20.50 -7.25 -7.22
N LYS A 391 -21.17 -7.38 -8.35
CA LYS A 391 -22.12 -8.43 -8.63
C LYS A 391 -21.69 -9.21 -9.86
N VAL A 392 -21.78 -10.54 -9.78
CA VAL A 392 -21.41 -11.43 -10.88
C VAL A 392 -22.50 -11.38 -11.97
N LEU A 393 -22.12 -10.99 -13.18
CA LEU A 393 -23.02 -10.94 -14.35
C LEU A 393 -22.94 -12.22 -15.18
N GLU A 394 -21.71 -12.70 -15.42
CA GLU A 394 -21.47 -13.87 -16.28
C GLU A 394 -20.19 -14.56 -15.86
N VAL A 395 -20.18 -15.89 -15.95
CA VAL A 395 -19.00 -16.73 -15.73
C VAL A 395 -18.81 -17.67 -16.92
N ASP A 396 -17.75 -17.46 -17.71
CA ASP A 396 -17.35 -18.34 -18.80
C ASP A 396 -16.22 -19.26 -18.34
N LEU A 397 -16.57 -20.48 -17.93
CA LEU A 397 -15.63 -21.48 -17.45
C LEU A 397 -14.63 -21.95 -18.56
N LYS A 398 -15.05 -21.92 -19.84
CA LYS A 398 -14.22 -22.38 -20.97
C LYS A 398 -13.13 -21.35 -21.28
N ARG A 399 -13.48 -20.06 -21.28
CA ARG A 399 -12.57 -18.96 -21.57
C ARG A 399 -11.93 -18.38 -20.32
N LYS A 400 -12.28 -18.88 -19.14
CA LYS A 400 -11.85 -18.36 -17.84
C LYS A 400 -12.07 -16.85 -17.72
N ARG A 401 -13.29 -16.40 -18.01
CA ARG A 401 -13.66 -14.99 -17.94
C ARG A 401 -14.83 -14.79 -16.99
N ILE A 402 -14.74 -13.71 -16.21
CA ILE A 402 -15.78 -13.30 -15.28
C ILE A 402 -16.18 -11.88 -15.65
N ALA A 403 -17.46 -11.66 -15.93
CA ALA A 403 -18.01 -10.33 -16.11
C ALA A 403 -18.69 -9.87 -14.81
N LEU A 404 -18.33 -8.69 -14.36
CA LEU A 404 -18.77 -8.10 -13.11
C LEU A 404 -19.44 -6.75 -13.33
N THR A 405 -20.27 -6.32 -12.35
CA THR A 405 -20.83 -4.97 -12.31
C THR A 405 -20.74 -4.38 -10.91
N MET A 406 -20.46 -3.09 -10.82
CA MET A 406 -20.57 -2.31 -9.59
C MET A 406 -21.99 -1.73 -9.40
N ARG A 407 -22.87 -1.90 -10.38
CA ARG A 407 -24.26 -1.46 -10.36
C ARG A 407 -25.12 -2.52 -9.67
N LEU A 408 -25.20 -2.45 -8.34
CA LEU A 408 -25.84 -3.50 -7.53
C LEU A 408 -27.37 -3.56 -7.72
N ASP A 409 -27.99 -2.46 -8.14
CA ASP A 409 -29.45 -2.32 -8.28
C ASP A 409 -30.00 -2.91 -9.60
N GLU A 410 -29.13 -3.24 -10.55
CA GLU A 410 -29.57 -3.92 -11.78
C GLU A 410 -29.90 -5.39 -11.50
N GLN A 411 -31.16 -5.77 -11.74
CA GLN A 411 -31.52 -7.18 -11.88
C GLN A 411 -30.66 -7.77 -12.99
N ALA A 412 -30.05 -8.95 -12.74
CA ALA A 412 -29.24 -9.64 -13.73
C ALA A 412 -30.04 -9.74 -15.04
N ALA A 413 -29.66 -8.93 -16.02
CA ALA A 413 -30.26 -8.99 -17.33
C ALA A 413 -30.00 -10.41 -17.87
N ARG A 414 -31.06 -11.11 -18.30
CA ARG A 414 -30.91 -12.35 -19.05
C ARG A 414 -29.90 -12.10 -20.18
N PRO A 415 -28.98 -13.05 -20.45
CA PRO A 415 -28.02 -12.87 -21.54
C PRO A 415 -28.80 -12.54 -22.81
N ALA A 416 -28.54 -11.37 -23.40
CA ALA A 416 -29.02 -11.01 -24.71
C ALA A 416 -28.52 -12.08 -25.68
N ALA A 417 -29.44 -12.74 -26.37
CA ALA A 417 -29.11 -13.67 -27.41
C ALA A 417 -28.15 -12.95 -28.42
N PRO A 418 -27.14 -13.62 -28.93
CA PRO A 418 -26.22 -12.99 -29.88
C PRO A 418 -27.01 -12.48 -31.07
N GLU A 419 -26.92 -11.16 -31.32
CA GLU A 419 -27.49 -10.59 -32.54
C GLU A 419 -26.91 -11.34 -33.74
N PRO A 420 -27.73 -11.79 -34.69
CA PRO A 420 -27.26 -12.43 -35.89
C PRO A 420 -26.37 -11.42 -36.65
N ARG A 421 -25.11 -11.75 -36.79
CA ARG A 421 -24.17 -10.98 -37.65
C ARG A 421 -24.88 -10.78 -38.99
N ALA A 422 -25.15 -9.53 -39.33
CA ALA A 422 -25.64 -9.14 -40.64
C ALA A 422 -24.72 -9.76 -41.69
N ALA A 423 -25.29 -10.56 -42.55
CA ALA A 423 -24.59 -11.22 -43.62
C ALA A 423 -23.91 -10.15 -44.49
N ALA A 424 -22.58 -10.27 -44.64
CA ALA A 424 -21.81 -9.42 -45.49
C ALA A 424 -22.43 -9.50 -46.92
N GLN A 425 -22.90 -8.38 -47.42
CA GLN A 425 -23.30 -8.24 -48.82
C GLN A 425 -22.10 -8.49 -49.71
N PRO A 426 -22.22 -9.27 -50.81
CA PRO A 426 -21.14 -9.47 -51.73
C PRO A 426 -20.82 -8.16 -52.47
N GLN A 427 -19.59 -7.71 -52.31
CA GLN A 427 -19.06 -6.60 -53.09
C GLN A 427 -19.08 -6.97 -54.57
N GLN A 428 -19.87 -6.26 -55.36
CA GLN A 428 -19.84 -6.30 -56.82
C GLN A 428 -18.47 -5.89 -57.31
N GLN A 429 -17.78 -6.81 -57.97
CA GLN A 429 -16.53 -6.55 -58.67
C GLN A 429 -16.82 -5.62 -59.87
N LYS A 430 -16.22 -4.43 -59.89
CA LYS A 430 -16.17 -3.59 -61.06
C LYS A 430 -15.31 -4.25 -62.16
N PRO A 431 -15.70 -4.17 -63.46
CA PRO A 431 -14.95 -4.76 -64.55
C PRO A 431 -13.60 -4.08 -64.72
N ARG A 432 -12.60 -4.90 -64.94
CA ARG A 432 -11.23 -4.52 -65.24
C ARG A 432 -11.15 -4.06 -66.69
N GLU A 433 -10.96 -2.76 -66.94
CA GLU A 433 -10.64 -2.24 -68.26
C GLU A 433 -9.28 -2.76 -68.76
N GLN A 434 -9.31 -3.44 -69.89
CA GLN A 434 -8.14 -3.84 -70.63
C GLN A 434 -7.49 -2.58 -71.26
N ARG A 435 -6.28 -2.27 -70.87
CA ARG A 435 -5.45 -1.27 -71.50
C ARG A 435 -4.45 -1.99 -72.37
N GLY A 436 -4.69 -1.79 -73.65
CA GLY A 436 -3.97 -2.40 -74.79
C GLY A 436 -2.47 -2.11 -74.83
N GLU A 437 -1.78 -3.06 -75.33
CA GLU A 437 -0.41 -3.00 -75.81
C GLU A 437 -0.20 -1.85 -76.81
N ARG A 438 0.85 -1.08 -76.63
CA ARG A 438 1.54 -0.37 -77.71
C ARG A 438 3.03 -0.63 -77.59
N SER A 439 3.47 -1.40 -78.61
CA SER A 439 4.82 -1.60 -79.03
C SER A 439 5.46 -0.32 -79.59
N GLY A 440 6.77 -0.29 -79.57
CA GLY A 440 7.66 0.58 -80.33
C GLY A 440 8.69 1.24 -79.38
N GLY A 441 9.94 1.05 -79.45
CA GLY A 441 10.82 0.89 -80.52
C GLY A 441 11.89 1.94 -80.39
N GLY A 442 13.16 1.53 -80.32
CA GLY A 442 14.26 2.31 -80.84
C GLY A 442 15.03 3.22 -79.89
N GLY A 443 16.22 2.87 -79.53
CA GLY A 443 17.37 3.44 -80.16
C GLY A 443 18.20 4.39 -79.33
N SER A 444 19.40 4.01 -79.16
CA SER A 444 20.67 4.69 -78.92
C SER A 444 21.13 4.70 -77.44
#